data_c1ce4242ebe02a0f8326364d1f0d65f4
#
_entry.id   c1ce4242ebe02a0f8326364d1f0d65f4
#
_cell.length_a   1.000
_cell.length_b   1.000
_cell.length_c   1.000
_cell.angle_alpha   90.00
_cell.angle_beta   90.00
_cell.angle_gamma   90.00
#
_symmetry.space_group_name_H-M   'P 1'
#
loop_
_entity.id
_entity.type
_entity.pdbx_description
1 polymer ?
#
loop_
_entity_poly.entity_id
_entity_poly.type
_entity_poly.pdbx_seq_one_letter_code
_entity_poly.pdbx_strand_id
1 'polypeptide(L)'
;MSEVPSGVDMPLFERKPPRPSATLMITKQGDEGVEVLLGKRSESMPSFPGYWAFPGGGVSRVDKTASETLGISVQHCAILREVVEELGLAPQDGKMIAVEEDFRRMVVDDKANWFPLALDGDIPFDVTGIRIISMRTTPPFGPMRFENTFLHIHSEEHDEFSLVGQTEFEDARWMRPVDVIAAWRNNVIKVAPPVVTLLMEVNRCLMIMDQNM
;
A
#
# COMPACT_ATOMS: atom_id res chain seq x y z
N MET A 1 -11.01 -13.51 23.17
CA MET A 1 -10.31 -12.62 24.15
C MET A 1 -8.90 -13.19 24.29
N SER A 2 -7.88 -12.48 23.79
CA SER A 2 -6.48 -12.89 24.00
C SER A 2 -6.08 -12.46 25.42
N GLU A 3 -5.90 -13.43 26.29
CA GLU A 3 -5.40 -13.18 27.66
C GLU A 3 -3.92 -12.76 27.58
N VAL A 4 -3.60 -11.66 28.24
CA VAL A 4 -2.21 -11.26 28.45
C VAL A 4 -1.61 -12.27 29.44
N PRO A 5 -0.40 -12.81 29.18
CA PRO A 5 0.25 -13.72 30.11
C PRO A 5 0.36 -13.09 31.51
N SER A 6 -0.02 -13.82 32.54
CA SER A 6 0.08 -13.36 33.94
C SER A 6 1.53 -13.06 34.29
N GLY A 7 1.80 -11.88 34.85
CA GLY A 7 3.13 -11.46 35.30
C GLY A 7 3.83 -10.42 34.42
N VAL A 8 3.19 -9.91 33.36
CA VAL A 8 3.67 -8.76 32.62
C VAL A 8 2.81 -7.54 32.97
N ASP A 9 3.36 -6.62 33.77
CA ASP A 9 2.77 -5.29 33.96
C ASP A 9 2.87 -4.51 32.65
N MET A 10 1.87 -4.69 31.80
CA MET A 10 1.73 -3.87 30.61
C MET A 10 1.07 -2.55 31.01
N PRO A 11 1.63 -1.39 30.65
CA PRO A 11 0.96 -0.13 30.89
C PRO A 11 -0.44 -0.19 30.27
N LEU A 12 -1.45 0.25 31.03
CA LEU A 12 -2.84 0.36 30.58
C LEU A 12 -2.90 1.43 29.49
N PHE A 13 -2.59 1.06 28.26
CA PHE A 13 -2.83 1.92 27.11
C PHE A 13 -4.35 2.05 26.91
N GLU A 14 -4.82 3.28 26.85
CA GLU A 14 -6.18 3.55 26.42
C GLU A 14 -6.37 2.89 25.03
N ARG A 15 -7.24 1.89 24.96
CA ARG A 15 -7.48 1.09 23.75
C ARG A 15 -8.22 1.95 22.72
N LYS A 16 -7.48 2.76 21.98
CA LYS A 16 -8.07 3.47 20.83
C LYS A 16 -8.52 2.46 19.78
N PRO A 17 -9.70 2.65 19.18
CA PRO A 17 -10.13 1.80 18.07
C PRO A 17 -9.10 1.88 16.92
N PRO A 18 -8.88 0.79 16.19
CA PRO A 18 -7.98 0.81 15.04
C PRO A 18 -8.52 1.77 13.97
N ARG A 19 -7.61 2.50 13.33
CA ARG A 19 -7.95 3.40 12.22
C ARG A 19 -7.97 2.61 10.92
N PRO A 20 -9.02 2.73 10.10
CA PRO A 20 -9.06 2.07 8.80
C PRO A 20 -7.95 2.60 7.90
N SER A 21 -7.30 1.70 7.18
CA SER A 21 -6.25 1.99 6.21
C SER A 21 -6.31 1.00 5.05
N ALA A 22 -5.70 1.37 3.93
CA ALA A 22 -5.59 0.53 2.75
C ALA A 22 -4.16 0.55 2.22
N THR A 23 -3.71 -0.58 1.68
CA THR A 23 -2.36 -0.77 1.14
C THR A 23 -2.45 -1.57 -0.15
N LEU A 24 -1.75 -1.15 -1.20
CA LEU A 24 -1.76 -1.82 -2.50
C LEU A 24 -0.45 -2.54 -2.76
N MET A 25 -0.54 -3.84 -2.98
CA MET A 25 0.54 -4.62 -3.57
C MET A 25 0.40 -4.57 -5.10
N ILE A 26 1.32 -3.90 -5.77
CA ILE A 26 1.40 -3.88 -7.23
C ILE A 26 2.44 -4.90 -7.63
N THR A 27 2.08 -5.82 -8.52
CA THR A 27 3.00 -6.82 -9.06
C THR A 27 3.10 -6.72 -10.57
N LYS A 28 4.22 -7.14 -11.10
CA LYS A 28 4.44 -7.33 -12.54
C LYS A 28 5.24 -8.58 -12.80
N GLN A 29 5.26 -9.04 -14.06
CA GLN A 29 6.21 -10.03 -14.52
C GLN A 29 7.55 -9.33 -14.81
N GLY A 30 8.61 -9.73 -14.13
CA GLY A 30 9.99 -9.34 -14.44
C GLY A 30 10.75 -10.47 -15.15
N ASP A 31 12.01 -10.21 -15.51
CA ASP A 31 12.84 -11.16 -16.24
C ASP A 31 13.12 -12.46 -15.46
N GLU A 32 13.23 -12.36 -14.15
CA GLU A 32 13.55 -13.48 -13.25
C GLU A 32 12.36 -13.91 -12.38
N GLY A 33 11.13 -13.57 -12.75
CA GLY A 33 9.90 -13.90 -12.05
C GLY A 33 9.12 -12.68 -11.59
N VAL A 34 8.08 -12.91 -10.78
CA VAL A 34 7.20 -11.86 -10.31
C VAL A 34 7.95 -10.88 -9.40
N GLU A 35 7.79 -9.59 -9.68
CA GLU A 35 8.28 -8.49 -8.88
C GLU A 35 7.13 -7.74 -8.20
N VAL A 36 7.41 -7.13 -7.05
CA VAL A 36 6.50 -6.25 -6.31
C VAL A 36 7.10 -4.85 -6.22
N LEU A 37 6.26 -3.82 -6.32
CA LEU A 37 6.68 -2.45 -6.10
C LEU A 37 6.67 -2.13 -4.60
N LEU A 38 7.81 -1.68 -4.09
CA LEU A 38 7.97 -1.22 -2.71
C LEU A 38 8.56 0.18 -2.68
N GLY A 39 8.05 1.03 -1.78
CA GLY A 39 8.62 2.33 -1.47
C GLY A 39 9.43 2.29 -0.16
N LYS A 40 10.57 2.95 -0.12
CA LYS A 40 11.34 3.19 1.10
C LYS A 40 10.83 4.45 1.77
N ARG A 41 10.22 4.30 2.93
CA ARG A 41 9.66 5.41 3.69
C ARG A 41 10.78 6.37 4.15
N SER A 42 10.51 7.66 4.01
CA SER A 42 11.40 8.71 4.48
C SER A 42 11.71 8.56 5.97
N GLU A 43 12.94 8.89 6.36
CA GLU A 43 13.34 8.91 7.78
C GLU A 43 12.57 9.95 8.61
N SER A 44 11.91 10.90 7.98
CA SER A 44 11.05 11.90 8.62
C SER A 44 9.64 11.38 8.97
N MET A 45 9.27 10.19 8.49
CA MET A 45 7.92 9.66 8.69
C MET A 45 7.67 9.27 10.16
N PRO A 46 6.49 9.61 10.71
CA PRO A 46 6.16 9.29 12.11
C PRO A 46 5.95 7.79 12.36
N SER A 47 5.76 7.01 11.30
CA SER A 47 5.49 5.57 11.36
C SER A 47 6.44 4.82 10.44
N PHE A 48 7.20 3.89 10.98
CA PHE A 48 8.16 3.05 10.25
C PHE A 48 9.16 3.86 9.39
N PRO A 49 9.92 4.84 9.95
CA PRO A 49 10.92 5.58 9.19
C PRO A 49 12.01 4.66 8.63
N GLY A 50 12.36 4.83 7.36
CA GLY A 50 13.36 4.03 6.66
C GLY A 50 12.96 2.59 6.33
N TYR A 51 11.70 2.20 6.56
CA TYR A 51 11.20 0.87 6.22
C TYR A 51 10.70 0.82 4.78
N TRP A 52 10.91 -0.33 4.14
CA TRP A 52 10.26 -0.66 2.88
C TRP A 52 8.82 -1.11 3.13
N ALA A 53 7.91 -0.54 2.38
CA ALA A 53 6.47 -0.77 2.48
C ALA A 53 5.81 -0.73 1.11
N PHE A 54 4.63 -1.33 1.00
CA PHE A 54 3.75 -1.10 -0.14
C PHE A 54 3.15 0.31 -0.07
N PRO A 55 2.77 0.93 -1.19
CA PRO A 55 2.04 2.19 -1.20
C PRO A 55 0.71 2.06 -0.46
N GLY A 56 0.32 3.13 0.22
CA GLY A 56 -0.94 3.19 0.92
C GLY A 56 -0.93 3.99 2.21
N GLY A 57 -2.13 4.25 2.72
CA GLY A 57 -2.30 5.10 3.88
C GLY A 57 -3.66 4.96 4.57
N GLY A 58 -3.95 5.95 5.40
CA GLY A 58 -5.19 5.98 6.18
C GLY A 58 -6.40 6.39 5.35
N VAL A 59 -7.53 5.72 5.61
CA VAL A 59 -8.82 6.17 5.06
C VAL A 59 -9.16 7.55 5.60
N SER A 60 -9.37 8.49 4.72
CA SER A 60 -9.71 9.89 5.00
C SER A 60 -11.21 10.17 4.85
N ARG A 61 -11.62 11.39 5.19
CA ARG A 61 -12.99 11.85 4.95
C ARG A 61 -13.30 11.96 3.45
N VAL A 62 -12.32 12.37 2.66
CA VAL A 62 -12.44 12.48 1.19
C VAL A 62 -12.78 11.12 0.59
N ASP A 63 -12.09 10.06 1.03
CA ASP A 63 -12.29 8.71 0.52
C ASP A 63 -13.70 8.19 0.81
N LYS A 64 -14.28 8.57 1.95
CA LYS A 64 -15.69 8.22 2.30
C LYS A 64 -16.67 8.91 1.36
N THR A 65 -16.50 10.21 1.12
CA THR A 65 -17.34 10.95 0.19
C THR A 65 -17.23 10.40 -1.24
N ALA A 66 -16.01 10.11 -1.69
CA ALA A 66 -15.77 9.50 -2.99
C ALA A 66 -16.44 8.12 -3.11
N SER A 67 -16.33 7.28 -2.08
CA SER A 67 -16.95 5.95 -2.03
C SER A 67 -18.47 6.01 -2.21
N GLU A 68 -19.15 6.93 -1.53
CA GLU A 68 -20.59 7.12 -1.63
C GLU A 68 -21.03 7.55 -3.04
N THR A 69 -20.23 8.36 -3.73
CA THR A 69 -20.56 8.90 -5.06
C THR A 69 -20.18 7.94 -6.19
N LEU A 70 -18.97 7.34 -6.10
CA LEU A 70 -18.46 6.45 -7.15
C LEU A 70 -19.01 5.02 -7.05
N GLY A 71 -19.62 4.66 -5.92
CA GLY A 71 -20.17 3.30 -5.71
C GLY A 71 -19.11 2.22 -5.56
N ILE A 72 -17.87 2.59 -5.21
CA ILE A 72 -16.76 1.66 -4.93
C ILE A 72 -16.41 1.69 -3.45
N SER A 73 -15.71 0.68 -2.93
CA SER A 73 -15.41 0.62 -1.50
C SER A 73 -14.50 1.77 -1.07
N VAL A 74 -14.63 2.20 0.19
CA VAL A 74 -13.79 3.26 0.75
C VAL A 74 -12.29 2.90 0.76
N GLN A 75 -11.95 1.62 0.83
CA GLN A 75 -10.59 1.14 0.73
C GLN A 75 -10.02 1.30 -0.68
N HIS A 76 -10.85 1.08 -1.72
CA HIS A 76 -10.45 1.39 -3.09
C HIS A 76 -10.23 2.89 -3.27
N CYS A 77 -11.13 3.75 -2.80
CA CYS A 77 -10.93 5.20 -2.87
C CYS A 77 -9.64 5.64 -2.17
N ALA A 78 -9.38 5.12 -0.96
CA ALA A 78 -8.16 5.46 -0.24
C ALA A 78 -6.91 5.05 -1.04
N ILE A 79 -6.87 3.83 -1.57
CA ILE A 79 -5.66 3.36 -2.26
C ILE A 79 -5.45 4.05 -3.61
N LEU A 80 -6.51 4.36 -4.35
CA LEU A 80 -6.42 5.11 -5.59
C LEU A 80 -5.79 6.49 -5.36
N ARG A 81 -6.23 7.21 -4.33
CA ARG A 81 -5.67 8.49 -3.93
C ARG A 81 -4.21 8.38 -3.50
N GLU A 82 -3.91 7.45 -2.58
CA GLU A 82 -2.54 7.27 -2.05
C GLU A 82 -1.54 6.92 -3.16
N VAL A 83 -1.92 6.08 -4.13
CA VAL A 83 -1.03 5.71 -5.25
C VAL A 83 -0.76 6.91 -6.17
N VAL A 84 -1.75 7.79 -6.37
CA VAL A 84 -1.53 9.05 -7.09
C VAL A 84 -0.59 9.97 -6.29
N GLU A 85 -0.82 10.15 -5.00
CA GLU A 85 0.02 10.99 -4.14
C GLU A 85 1.46 10.48 -4.09
N GLU A 86 1.65 9.19 -3.76
CA GLU A 86 2.97 8.60 -3.49
C GLU A 86 3.76 8.27 -4.76
N LEU A 87 3.11 7.79 -5.82
CA LEU A 87 3.77 7.24 -7.01
C LEU A 87 3.45 7.97 -8.31
N GLY A 88 2.41 8.82 -8.34
CA GLY A 88 1.94 9.46 -9.56
C GLY A 88 1.34 8.47 -10.56
N LEU A 89 0.78 7.36 -10.09
CA LEU A 89 0.16 6.32 -10.90
C LEU A 89 -1.34 6.21 -10.61
N ALA A 90 -2.10 5.78 -11.60
CA ALA A 90 -3.50 5.41 -11.44
C ALA A 90 -3.84 4.17 -12.28
N PRO A 91 -4.77 3.31 -11.85
CA PRO A 91 -5.17 2.14 -12.62
C PRO A 91 -6.14 2.51 -13.73
N GLN A 92 -5.90 1.98 -14.92
CA GLN A 92 -6.77 2.07 -16.08
C GLN A 92 -6.65 0.81 -16.93
N ASP A 93 -7.76 0.14 -17.23
CA ASP A 93 -7.83 -1.04 -18.08
C ASP A 93 -6.85 -2.16 -17.65
N GLY A 94 -6.69 -2.37 -16.33
CA GLY A 94 -5.79 -3.36 -15.75
C GLY A 94 -4.29 -2.99 -15.78
N LYS A 95 -3.95 -1.75 -16.16
CA LYS A 95 -2.59 -1.21 -16.20
C LYS A 95 -2.43 -0.12 -15.15
N MET A 96 -1.19 0.15 -14.76
CA MET A 96 -0.85 1.31 -13.94
C MET A 96 -0.27 2.38 -14.87
N ILE A 97 -1.01 3.46 -15.08
CA ILE A 97 -0.60 4.56 -15.96
C ILE A 97 -0.17 5.79 -15.17
N ALA A 98 0.74 6.58 -15.74
CA ALA A 98 1.17 7.84 -15.14
C ALA A 98 0.03 8.88 -15.18
N VAL A 99 -0.19 9.53 -14.03
CA VAL A 99 -1.06 10.70 -13.92
C VAL A 99 -0.26 11.94 -14.35
N GLU A 100 -0.90 12.86 -15.07
CA GLU A 100 -0.28 14.13 -15.44
C GLU A 100 0.23 14.87 -14.19
N GLU A 101 1.45 15.42 -14.28
CA GLU A 101 2.14 16.00 -13.10
C GLU A 101 1.37 17.16 -12.48
N ASP A 102 0.63 17.95 -13.27
CA ASP A 102 -0.17 19.05 -12.73
C ASP A 102 -1.35 18.55 -11.89
N PHE A 103 -2.05 17.51 -12.35
CA PHE A 103 -3.14 16.89 -11.58
C PHE A 103 -2.59 16.19 -10.31
N ARG A 104 -1.49 15.46 -10.45
CA ARG A 104 -0.83 14.86 -9.30
C ARG A 104 -0.45 15.90 -8.25
N ARG A 105 0.16 17.02 -8.66
CA ARG A 105 0.55 18.10 -7.75
C ARG A 105 -0.67 18.66 -7.01
N MET A 106 -1.79 18.85 -7.69
CA MET A 106 -3.03 19.29 -7.05
C MET A 106 -3.48 18.32 -5.94
N VAL A 107 -3.32 17.01 -6.14
CA VAL A 107 -3.69 15.99 -5.14
C VAL A 107 -2.70 15.98 -3.98
N VAL A 108 -1.39 16.11 -4.25
CA VAL A 108 -0.35 16.18 -3.21
C VAL A 108 -0.51 17.43 -2.35
N ASP A 109 -0.83 18.58 -2.94
CA ASP A 109 -1.06 19.86 -2.23
C ASP A 109 -2.32 19.80 -1.36
N ASP A 110 -3.39 19.23 -1.87
CA ASP A 110 -4.62 18.93 -1.12
C ASP A 110 -5.29 17.68 -1.65
N LYS A 111 -5.26 16.62 -0.88
CA LYS A 111 -5.92 15.34 -1.20
C LYS A 111 -7.42 15.46 -1.51
N ALA A 112 -8.08 16.56 -1.13
CA ALA A 112 -9.47 16.80 -1.49
C ALA A 112 -9.66 16.98 -3.00
N ASN A 113 -8.62 17.32 -3.74
CA ASN A 113 -8.67 17.49 -5.19
C ASN A 113 -8.77 16.16 -5.94
N TRP A 114 -8.32 15.03 -5.35
CA TRP A 114 -8.37 13.73 -6.02
C TRP A 114 -9.78 13.37 -6.52
N PHE A 115 -10.78 13.55 -5.68
CA PHE A 115 -12.13 13.13 -6.02
C PHE A 115 -12.77 13.95 -7.15
N PRO A 116 -12.72 15.29 -7.15
CA PRO A 116 -13.15 16.09 -8.31
C PRO A 116 -12.43 15.70 -9.61
N LEU A 117 -11.10 15.56 -9.59
CA LEU A 117 -10.31 15.18 -10.77
C LEU A 117 -10.70 13.79 -11.30
N ALA A 118 -11.00 12.85 -10.40
CA ALA A 118 -11.50 11.53 -10.79
C ALA A 118 -12.89 11.60 -11.45
N LEU A 119 -13.81 12.45 -10.94
CA LEU A 119 -15.13 12.66 -11.52
C LEU A 119 -15.06 13.33 -12.89
N ASP A 120 -14.16 14.28 -13.08
CA ASP A 120 -13.97 15.00 -14.34
C ASP A 120 -13.25 14.14 -15.40
N GLY A 121 -12.70 12.98 -15.01
CA GLY A 121 -11.99 12.04 -15.87
C GLY A 121 -10.51 12.38 -16.07
N ASP A 122 -9.98 13.35 -15.32
CA ASP A 122 -8.57 13.76 -15.39
C ASP A 122 -7.65 12.73 -14.70
N ILE A 123 -8.17 12.01 -13.71
CA ILE A 123 -7.47 10.91 -13.04
C ILE A 123 -8.32 9.63 -13.16
N PRO A 124 -7.78 8.56 -13.74
CA PRO A 124 -8.47 7.27 -13.80
C PRO A 124 -8.72 6.68 -12.40
N PHE A 125 -9.84 5.97 -12.24
CA PHE A 125 -10.19 5.27 -11.01
C PHE A 125 -10.74 3.85 -11.26
N ASP A 126 -10.25 3.18 -12.30
CA ASP A 126 -10.65 1.82 -12.62
C ASP A 126 -10.19 0.85 -11.53
N VAL A 127 -11.15 0.21 -10.87
CA VAL A 127 -10.88 -0.82 -9.85
C VAL A 127 -10.91 -2.24 -10.40
N THR A 128 -11.09 -2.39 -11.72
CA THR A 128 -11.07 -3.69 -12.39
C THR A 128 -9.70 -4.35 -12.21
N GLY A 129 -9.67 -5.55 -11.68
CA GLY A 129 -8.42 -6.24 -11.38
C GLY A 129 -7.83 -5.95 -10.00
N ILE A 130 -8.29 -4.91 -9.29
CA ILE A 130 -7.89 -4.68 -7.90
C ILE A 130 -8.73 -5.58 -6.99
N ARG A 131 -8.06 -6.43 -6.21
CA ARG A 131 -8.72 -7.41 -5.33
C ARG A 131 -8.24 -7.27 -3.89
N ILE A 132 -9.16 -7.37 -2.94
CA ILE A 132 -8.80 -7.50 -1.51
C ILE A 132 -8.23 -8.89 -1.30
N ILE A 133 -7.01 -8.96 -0.77
CA ILE A 133 -6.28 -10.21 -0.54
C ILE A 133 -6.09 -10.53 0.94
N SER A 134 -6.13 -9.53 1.83
CA SER A 134 -5.97 -9.73 3.27
C SER A 134 -6.51 -8.55 4.06
N MET A 135 -6.93 -8.79 5.30
CA MET A 135 -7.22 -7.75 6.29
C MET A 135 -6.46 -8.06 7.57
N ARG A 136 -5.78 -7.06 8.13
CA ARG A 136 -4.97 -7.25 9.34
C ARG A 136 -5.17 -6.08 10.30
N THR A 137 -5.40 -6.41 11.55
CA THR A 137 -5.54 -5.40 12.61
C THR A 137 -4.29 -5.40 13.49
N THR A 138 -3.73 -4.22 13.72
CA THR A 138 -2.62 -4.03 14.66
C THR A 138 -2.99 -4.58 16.03
N PRO A 139 -2.11 -5.36 16.68
CA PRO A 139 -2.35 -5.90 18.01
C PRO A 139 -2.76 -4.83 19.04
N PRO A 140 -3.53 -5.20 20.08
CA PRO A 140 -4.07 -4.24 21.06
C PRO A 140 -3.02 -3.43 21.82
N PHE A 141 -1.79 -3.93 21.91
CA PHE A 141 -0.67 -3.30 22.60
C PHE A 141 0.14 -2.33 21.69
N GLY A 142 -0.20 -2.22 20.41
CA GLY A 142 0.48 -1.28 19.51
C GLY A 142 0.17 0.18 19.85
N PRO A 143 1.18 1.07 19.82
CA PRO A 143 1.00 2.50 20.14
C PRO A 143 0.09 3.21 19.15
N MET A 144 0.12 2.79 17.90
CA MET A 144 -0.83 3.18 16.85
C MET A 144 -1.47 1.93 16.28
N ARG A 145 -2.79 1.96 16.15
CA ARG A 145 -3.56 0.81 15.70
C ARG A 145 -4.24 1.12 14.38
N PHE A 146 -4.05 0.20 13.44
CA PHE A 146 -4.67 0.23 12.13
C PHE A 146 -5.45 -1.06 11.87
N GLU A 147 -6.57 -0.93 11.19
CA GLU A 147 -7.26 -2.01 10.51
C GLU A 147 -6.92 -1.84 9.02
N ASN A 148 -5.92 -2.58 8.57
CA ASN A 148 -5.37 -2.42 7.23
C ASN A 148 -5.95 -3.47 6.28
N THR A 149 -6.54 -2.98 5.19
CA THR A 149 -6.98 -3.80 4.07
C THR A 149 -5.87 -3.83 3.02
N PHE A 150 -5.36 -5.02 2.72
CA PHE A 150 -4.39 -5.22 1.65
C PHE A 150 -5.12 -5.56 0.36
N LEU A 151 -4.84 -4.77 -0.67
CA LEU A 151 -5.33 -4.95 -2.02
C LEU A 151 -4.17 -5.37 -2.93
N HIS A 152 -4.49 -5.99 -4.04
CA HIS A 152 -3.52 -6.43 -5.04
C HIS A 152 -4.01 -6.10 -6.43
N ILE A 153 -3.08 -5.66 -7.28
CA ILE A 153 -3.23 -5.58 -8.73
C ILE A 153 -1.98 -6.20 -9.39
N HIS A 154 -2.19 -7.01 -10.43
CA HIS A 154 -1.12 -7.40 -11.34
C HIS A 154 -1.19 -6.51 -12.57
N SER A 155 -0.10 -5.83 -12.87
CA SER A 155 0.00 -4.93 -14.01
C SER A 155 1.08 -5.46 -14.95
N GLU A 156 0.69 -6.04 -16.09
CA GLU A 156 1.62 -6.52 -17.10
C GLU A 156 2.36 -5.36 -17.77
N GLU A 157 1.68 -4.23 -17.93
CA GLU A 157 2.23 -2.99 -18.45
C GLU A 157 2.03 -1.88 -17.40
N HIS A 158 3.04 -1.08 -17.19
CA HIS A 158 2.97 0.06 -16.29
C HIS A 158 3.85 1.19 -16.82
N ASP A 159 3.44 2.42 -16.56
CA ASP A 159 4.28 3.59 -16.73
C ASP A 159 5.30 3.69 -15.58
N GLU A 160 6.31 4.51 -15.78
CA GLU A 160 7.26 4.81 -14.71
C GLU A 160 6.56 5.60 -13.61
N PHE A 161 6.81 5.20 -12.35
CA PHE A 161 6.36 5.96 -11.19
C PHE A 161 7.27 7.20 -10.99
N SER A 162 6.71 8.23 -10.38
CA SER A 162 7.44 9.43 -10.01
C SER A 162 7.38 9.67 -8.51
N LEU A 163 8.50 10.02 -7.90
CA LEU A 163 8.57 10.43 -6.48
C LEU A 163 8.67 11.95 -6.33
N VAL A 164 8.55 12.70 -7.40
CA VAL A 164 8.65 14.16 -7.39
C VAL A 164 7.47 14.77 -6.61
N GLY A 165 7.76 15.74 -5.76
CA GLY A 165 6.76 16.54 -5.03
C GLY A 165 6.17 15.87 -3.78
N GLN A 166 6.25 14.55 -3.62
CA GLN A 166 5.84 13.86 -2.40
C GLN A 166 6.99 13.72 -1.39
N THR A 167 6.69 13.45 -0.13
CA THR A 167 7.68 13.38 0.96
C THR A 167 7.66 12.07 1.74
N GLU A 168 6.77 11.14 1.37
CA GLU A 168 6.58 9.90 2.11
C GLU A 168 7.60 8.83 1.75
N PHE A 169 7.96 8.71 0.47
CA PHE A 169 9.00 7.80 -0.01
C PHE A 169 10.25 8.56 -0.47
N GLU A 170 11.42 8.10 -0.08
CA GLU A 170 12.72 8.60 -0.56
C GLU A 170 13.29 7.75 -1.71
N ASP A 171 12.77 6.54 -1.89
CA ASP A 171 13.14 5.59 -2.95
C ASP A 171 11.95 4.65 -3.22
N ALA A 172 11.85 4.12 -4.42
CA ALA A 172 10.92 3.06 -4.76
C ALA A 172 11.55 2.10 -5.78
N ARG A 173 11.24 0.80 -5.66
CA ARG A 173 11.84 -0.23 -6.52
C ARG A 173 10.90 -1.40 -6.76
N TRP A 174 11.03 -1.96 -7.96
CA TRP A 174 10.56 -3.30 -8.26
C TRP A 174 11.55 -4.31 -7.68
N MET A 175 11.06 -5.26 -6.91
CA MET A 175 11.89 -6.24 -6.21
C MET A 175 11.18 -7.59 -6.19
N ARG A 176 11.92 -8.69 -6.39
CA ARG A 176 11.33 -10.02 -6.22
C ARG A 176 11.06 -10.29 -4.73
N PRO A 177 9.91 -10.90 -4.37
CA PRO A 177 9.59 -11.24 -2.98
C PRO A 177 10.70 -12.02 -2.27
N VAL A 178 11.35 -12.96 -2.98
CA VAL A 178 12.44 -13.78 -2.43
C VAL A 178 13.64 -12.94 -2.02
N ASP A 179 14.01 -11.92 -2.82
CA ASP A 179 15.16 -11.04 -2.55
C ASP A 179 14.87 -10.10 -1.39
N VAL A 180 13.66 -9.56 -1.33
CA VAL A 180 13.20 -8.73 -0.18
C VAL A 180 13.27 -9.53 1.13
N ILE A 181 12.76 -10.77 1.12
CA ILE A 181 12.78 -11.64 2.30
C ILE A 181 14.23 -11.98 2.71
N ALA A 182 15.11 -12.25 1.74
CA ALA A 182 16.52 -12.55 2.00
C ALA A 182 17.25 -11.33 2.58
N ALA A 183 17.07 -10.14 1.99
CA ALA A 183 17.67 -8.90 2.48
C ALA A 183 17.18 -8.53 3.89
N TRP A 184 15.89 -8.71 4.16
CA TRP A 184 15.32 -8.51 5.48
C TRP A 184 15.89 -9.48 6.52
N ARG A 185 15.97 -10.78 6.22
CA ARG A 185 16.56 -11.81 7.12
C ARG A 185 18.02 -11.52 7.46
N ASN A 186 18.76 -10.96 6.51
CA ASN A 186 20.16 -10.58 6.67
C ASN A 186 20.35 -9.16 7.27
N ASN A 187 19.28 -8.51 7.72
CA ASN A 187 19.28 -7.15 8.26
C ASN A 187 19.86 -6.08 7.31
N VAL A 188 19.83 -6.32 6.00
CA VAL A 188 20.27 -5.37 4.97
C VAL A 188 19.23 -4.26 4.78
N ILE A 189 17.94 -4.62 4.85
CA ILE A 189 16.82 -3.68 4.77
C ILE A 189 15.84 -3.90 5.93
N LYS A 190 15.14 -2.82 6.27
CA LYS A 190 14.00 -2.88 7.20
C LYS A 190 12.71 -3.01 6.39
N VAL A 191 11.87 -3.96 6.70
CA VAL A 191 10.57 -4.16 6.06
C VAL A 191 9.49 -4.20 7.13
N ALA A 192 8.38 -3.51 6.91
CA ALA A 192 7.28 -3.50 7.88
C ALA A 192 6.72 -4.92 8.10
N PRO A 193 6.48 -5.34 9.36
CA PRO A 193 6.08 -6.73 9.67
C PRO A 193 4.89 -7.26 8.87
N PRO A 194 3.81 -6.49 8.63
CA PRO A 194 2.70 -6.96 7.80
C PRO A 194 3.10 -7.22 6.36
N VAL A 195 4.04 -6.40 5.82
CA VAL A 195 4.56 -6.54 4.45
C VAL A 195 5.39 -7.82 4.33
N VAL A 196 6.32 -8.06 5.27
CA VAL A 196 7.11 -9.32 5.31
C VAL A 196 6.22 -10.55 5.28
N THR A 197 5.18 -10.56 6.12
CA THR A 197 4.27 -11.70 6.20
C THR A 197 3.55 -11.93 4.87
N LEU A 198 3.08 -10.86 4.23
CA LEU A 198 2.39 -10.97 2.95
C LEU A 198 3.35 -11.43 1.83
N LEU A 199 4.59 -10.90 1.81
CA LEU A 199 5.61 -11.35 0.86
C LEU A 199 5.96 -12.83 1.02
N MET A 200 6.02 -13.34 2.25
CA MET A 200 6.23 -14.77 2.51
C MET A 200 5.08 -15.64 1.97
N GLU A 201 3.84 -15.18 2.12
CA GLU A 201 2.66 -15.86 1.58
C GLU A 201 2.69 -15.89 0.04
N VAL A 202 2.96 -14.75 -0.60
CA VAL A 202 3.09 -14.63 -2.05
C VAL A 202 4.23 -15.53 -2.58
N ASN A 203 5.41 -15.43 -1.98
CA ASN A 203 6.56 -16.25 -2.39
C ASN A 203 6.27 -17.74 -2.29
N ARG A 204 5.55 -18.17 -1.25
CA ARG A 204 5.13 -19.58 -1.13
C ARG A 204 4.17 -19.98 -2.25
N CYS A 205 3.21 -19.13 -2.61
CA CYS A 205 2.29 -19.42 -3.72
C CYS A 205 3.05 -19.54 -5.05
N LEU A 206 3.98 -18.65 -5.34
CA LEU A 206 4.81 -18.68 -6.55
C LEU A 206 5.63 -19.98 -6.63
N MET A 207 6.30 -20.38 -5.56
CA MET A 207 7.07 -21.63 -5.51
C MET A 207 6.22 -22.88 -5.79
N ILE A 208 4.96 -22.91 -5.37
CA ILE A 208 4.04 -24.02 -5.62
C ILE A 208 3.63 -24.06 -7.10
N MET A 209 3.45 -22.90 -7.72
CA MET A 209 3.10 -22.82 -9.14
C MET A 209 4.24 -23.29 -10.02
N ASP A 210 5.48 -22.91 -9.72
CA ASP A 210 6.68 -23.32 -10.47
C ASP A 210 6.95 -24.85 -10.39
N GLN A 211 6.54 -25.51 -9.30
CA GLN A 211 6.70 -26.96 -9.15
C GLN A 211 5.66 -27.80 -9.94
N ASN A 212 4.61 -27.15 -10.43
CA ASN A 212 3.51 -27.80 -11.14
C ASN A 212 3.53 -27.54 -12.67
N MET A 213 4.51 -26.82 -13.17
CA MET A 213 4.80 -26.63 -14.60
C MET A 213 5.89 -27.56 -15.09
#